data_fddca9a358ae38a58706cf87f76cca5f
#
_entry.id   fddca9a358ae38a58706cf87f76cca5f
#
_cell.length_a   1.000
_cell.length_b   1.000
_cell.length_c   1.000
_cell.angle_alpha   90.00
_cell.angle_beta   90.00
_cell.angle_gamma   90.00
#
_symmetry.space_group_name_H-M   'P 1'
#
loop_
_entity.id
_entity.type
_entity.pdbx_description
1 polymer ?
#
loop_
_entity_poly.entity_id
_entity_poly.type
_entity_poly.pdbx_seq_one_letter_code
_entity_poly.pdbx_strand_id
1 'polypeptide(L)'
;MKNFREICYKNMKPGLLFRSDLLYHLNPKEKALLRDNNIKVVIDLRNKDEVEHLKDTNIKAIKFINNPMLPESKEGEDSPLKTVTIKHMTLPDMDNAYRELVRRDRQSAWSNIFNILLADNGGAILYHCSAGKDRTGVVTAVILTALGIDKDTIYQDYLLTNEKPLYYKKMALQMDPESREIFLDYFQAKKEYLDASFDEINKIYGSFDKFLLECCLIDNNKLAILKDKYLK
;
A
#
# COMPACT_ATOMS: atom_id res chain seq x y z
N MET A 1 -2.97 13.63 7.88
CA MET A 1 -2.87 12.13 7.71
C MET A 1 -4.04 11.46 8.42
N LYS A 2 -4.79 10.62 7.72
CA LYS A 2 -6.03 10.03 8.26
C LYS A 2 -5.95 8.51 8.46
N ASN A 3 -5.04 7.86 7.74
CA ASN A 3 -4.81 6.42 7.80
C ASN A 3 -3.41 6.08 8.35
N PHE A 4 -2.78 7.03 9.04
CA PHE A 4 -1.48 6.85 9.65
C PHE A 4 -1.56 5.85 10.81
N ARG A 5 -0.68 4.85 10.79
CA ARG A 5 -0.47 3.91 11.89
C ARG A 5 0.84 3.16 11.77
N GLU A 6 1.31 2.69 12.90
CA GLU A 6 2.40 1.73 12.98
C GLU A 6 1.94 0.34 12.54
N ILE A 7 2.83 -0.40 11.91
CA ILE A 7 2.68 -1.82 11.56
C ILE A 7 3.56 -2.62 12.52
N CYS A 8 2.97 -3.06 13.62
CA CYS A 8 3.65 -3.82 14.65
C CYS A 8 2.69 -4.85 15.27
N TYR A 9 2.83 -6.11 14.90
CA TYR A 9 1.97 -7.21 15.33
C TYR A 9 2.78 -8.34 15.92
N LYS A 10 2.20 -9.03 16.94
CA LYS A 10 2.83 -10.20 17.59
C LYS A 10 4.27 -9.95 18.04
N ASN A 11 5.20 -10.72 17.48
CA ASN A 11 6.63 -10.64 17.76
C ASN A 11 7.39 -9.61 16.94
N MET A 12 6.73 -8.69 16.24
CA MET A 12 7.42 -7.61 15.54
C MET A 12 8.07 -6.61 16.50
N LYS A 13 9.20 -6.06 16.08
CA LYS A 13 9.85 -4.92 16.76
C LYS A 13 9.06 -3.64 16.48
N PRO A 14 8.78 -2.81 17.51
CA PRO A 14 8.07 -1.55 17.34
C PRO A 14 8.95 -0.46 16.71
N GLY A 15 8.31 0.58 16.19
CA GLY A 15 8.97 1.80 15.72
C GLY A 15 9.68 1.69 14.38
N LEU A 16 9.42 0.64 13.58
CA LEU A 16 10.16 0.39 12.34
C LEU A 16 9.35 0.60 11.07
N LEU A 17 8.07 0.24 11.07
CA LEU A 17 7.21 0.28 9.89
C LEU A 17 5.94 1.04 10.16
N PHE A 18 5.61 1.94 9.25
CA PHE A 18 4.41 2.76 9.29
C PHE A 18 3.73 2.80 7.93
N ARG A 19 2.42 2.99 7.95
CA ARG A 19 1.64 3.24 6.74
C ARG A 19 0.75 4.47 6.91
N SER A 20 0.37 5.09 5.79
CA SER A 20 -0.46 6.29 5.80
C SER A 20 -1.28 6.42 4.52
N ASP A 21 -2.19 7.39 4.52
CA ASP A 21 -2.70 8.06 3.33
C ASP A 21 -1.73 9.17 2.90
N LEU A 22 -2.12 9.94 1.90
CA LEU A 22 -1.42 11.06 1.28
C LEU A 22 -0.77 12.02 2.30
N LEU A 23 0.49 12.39 2.06
CA LEU A 23 1.27 13.33 2.90
C LEU A 23 1.23 14.78 2.36
N TYR A 24 0.16 15.12 1.68
CA TYR A 24 -0.06 16.43 1.08
C TYR A 24 -0.50 17.47 2.12
N HIS A 25 0.09 18.67 2.11
CA HIS A 25 -0.23 19.78 3.00
C HIS A 25 -0.26 19.42 4.50
N LEU A 26 0.77 18.69 4.96
CA LEU A 26 0.89 18.33 6.38
C LEU A 26 1.00 19.57 7.28
N ASN A 27 0.17 19.62 8.29
CA ASN A 27 0.23 20.65 9.32
C ASN A 27 1.41 20.42 10.30
N PRO A 28 1.75 21.38 11.17
CA PRO A 28 2.87 21.25 12.10
C PRO A 28 2.80 20.02 13.02
N LYS A 29 1.60 19.63 13.48
CA LYS A 29 1.41 18.45 14.35
C LYS A 29 1.68 17.15 13.59
N GLU A 30 1.21 17.05 12.35
CA GLU A 30 1.46 15.89 11.49
C GLU A 30 2.96 15.76 11.13
N LYS A 31 3.64 16.88 10.86
CA LYS A 31 5.10 16.88 10.66
C LYS A 31 5.87 16.45 11.94
N ALA A 32 5.41 16.89 13.11
CA ALA A 32 5.96 16.46 14.39
C ALA A 32 5.76 14.94 14.57
N LEU A 33 4.57 14.42 14.29
CA LEU A 33 4.26 13.00 14.38
C LEU A 33 5.22 12.13 13.56
N LEU A 34 5.59 12.55 12.35
CA LEU A 34 6.58 11.82 11.54
C LEU A 34 7.97 11.86 12.16
N ARG A 35 8.40 12.99 12.72
CA ARG A 35 9.70 13.12 13.41
C ARG A 35 9.75 12.31 14.70
N ASP A 36 8.69 12.39 15.51
CA ASP A 36 8.60 11.72 16.82
C ASP A 36 8.61 10.20 16.68
N ASN A 37 8.07 9.68 15.56
CA ASN A 37 8.16 8.27 15.17
C ASN A 37 9.45 7.93 14.40
N ASN A 38 10.44 8.83 14.39
CA ASN A 38 11.74 8.64 13.75
C ASN A 38 11.66 8.19 12.28
N ILE A 39 10.64 8.67 11.53
CA ILE A 39 10.52 8.37 10.09
C ILE A 39 11.72 8.97 9.36
N LYS A 40 12.46 8.14 8.64
CA LYS A 40 13.63 8.53 7.84
C LYS A 40 13.42 8.33 6.35
N VAL A 41 12.60 7.36 5.98
CA VAL A 41 12.28 7.08 4.59
C VAL A 41 10.78 7.05 4.40
N VAL A 42 10.31 7.70 3.34
CA VAL A 42 8.94 7.62 2.84
C VAL A 42 8.97 6.99 1.46
N ILE A 43 8.19 5.92 1.27
CA ILE A 43 7.96 5.27 -0.03
C ILE A 43 6.58 5.69 -0.52
N ASP A 44 6.55 6.49 -1.57
CA ASP A 44 5.31 6.90 -2.24
C ASP A 44 4.98 5.92 -3.37
N LEU A 45 3.90 5.16 -3.20
CA LEU A 45 3.45 4.10 -4.13
C LEU A 45 2.61 4.63 -5.30
N ARG A 46 2.43 5.94 -5.40
CA ARG A 46 1.62 6.60 -6.43
C ARG A 46 2.36 6.72 -7.75
N ASN A 47 1.60 6.77 -8.83
CA ASN A 47 2.11 7.09 -10.15
C ASN A 47 2.58 8.54 -10.21
N LYS A 48 3.42 8.87 -11.20
CA LYS A 48 3.99 10.22 -11.35
C LYS A 48 2.91 11.29 -11.47
N ASP A 49 1.88 11.04 -12.28
CA ASP A 49 0.77 11.99 -12.47
C ASP A 49 0.07 12.33 -11.15
N GLU A 50 -0.19 11.31 -10.30
CA GLU A 50 -0.77 11.53 -8.96
C GLU A 50 0.15 12.38 -8.08
N VAL A 51 1.47 12.13 -8.17
CA VAL A 51 2.48 12.90 -7.40
C VAL A 51 2.58 14.33 -7.89
N GLU A 52 2.54 14.57 -9.19
CA GLU A 52 2.59 15.92 -9.77
C GLU A 52 1.39 16.77 -9.37
N HIS A 53 0.21 16.18 -9.32
CA HIS A 53 -1.01 16.87 -8.89
C HIS A 53 -1.05 17.17 -7.38
N LEU A 54 -0.57 16.25 -6.55
CA LEU A 54 -0.65 16.34 -5.08
C LEU A 54 0.70 15.95 -4.46
N LYS A 55 1.70 16.82 -4.60
CA LYS A 55 3.06 16.57 -4.07
C LYS A 55 3.05 16.43 -2.55
N ASP A 56 3.78 15.43 -2.08
CA ASP A 56 4.00 15.27 -0.64
C ASP A 56 4.72 16.47 -0.05
N THR A 57 4.39 16.74 1.22
CA THR A 57 5.05 17.81 1.97
C THR A 57 6.50 17.44 2.22
N ASN A 58 7.44 18.20 1.67
CA ASN A 58 8.85 18.00 1.93
C ASN A 58 9.18 18.26 3.40
N ILE A 59 9.89 17.32 4.03
CA ILE A 59 10.33 17.42 5.43
C ILE A 59 11.83 17.16 5.48
N LYS A 60 12.58 18.14 5.99
CA LYS A 60 14.04 18.02 6.18
C LYS A 60 14.38 16.75 6.98
N ALA A 61 15.40 16.03 6.56
CA ALA A 61 15.89 14.77 7.13
C ALA A 61 15.00 13.54 6.91
N ILE A 62 13.97 13.63 6.05
CA ILE A 62 13.21 12.47 5.55
C ILE A 62 13.52 12.32 4.06
N LYS A 63 13.94 11.12 3.66
CA LYS A 63 14.15 10.76 2.25
C LYS A 63 12.83 10.32 1.64
N PHE A 64 12.35 10.99 0.62
CA PHE A 64 11.17 10.61 -0.15
C PHE A 64 11.59 9.85 -1.40
N ILE A 65 10.98 8.69 -1.64
CA ILE A 65 11.24 7.80 -2.77
C ILE A 65 9.91 7.51 -3.45
N ASN A 66 9.74 7.96 -4.69
CA ASN A 66 8.59 7.55 -5.50
C ASN A 66 8.86 6.17 -6.09
N ASN A 67 7.95 5.24 -5.85
CA ASN A 67 8.02 3.84 -6.27
C ASN A 67 6.64 3.36 -6.77
N PRO A 68 6.25 3.75 -7.98
CA PRO A 68 4.94 3.45 -8.55
C PRO A 68 4.64 1.95 -8.56
N MET A 69 3.46 1.57 -8.06
CA MET A 69 3.02 0.17 -7.98
C MET A 69 2.08 -0.24 -9.11
N LEU A 70 1.50 0.71 -9.83
CA LEU A 70 0.65 0.46 -10.98
C LEU A 70 1.34 0.91 -12.27
N PRO A 71 0.93 0.37 -13.44
CA PRO A 71 1.42 0.88 -14.73
C PRO A 71 1.09 2.37 -14.86
N GLU A 72 2.03 3.11 -15.46
CA GLU A 72 1.73 4.48 -15.89
C GLU A 72 0.82 4.41 -17.11
N SER A 73 -0.21 5.26 -17.17
CA SER A 73 -0.98 5.46 -18.40
C SER A 73 -0.06 6.14 -19.41
N LYS A 74 -0.01 5.62 -20.63
CA LYS A 74 0.65 6.34 -21.70
C LYS A 74 -0.24 7.50 -22.14
N GLU A 75 0.39 8.58 -22.59
CA GLU A 75 -0.32 9.75 -23.09
C GLU A 75 -1.29 9.35 -24.22
N GLY A 76 -2.59 9.63 -24.03
CA GLY A 76 -3.64 9.25 -24.99
C GLY A 76 -4.19 7.81 -24.87
N GLU A 77 -3.69 7.00 -23.90
CA GLU A 77 -4.28 5.70 -23.58
C GLU A 77 -5.24 5.82 -22.38
N ASP A 78 -6.32 5.04 -22.43
CA ASP A 78 -7.21 4.89 -21.28
C ASP A 78 -6.44 4.34 -20.06
N SER A 79 -6.96 4.60 -18.86
CA SER A 79 -6.40 4.04 -17.63
C SER A 79 -6.09 2.55 -17.81
N PRO A 80 -4.88 2.08 -17.42
CA PRO A 80 -4.52 0.66 -17.53
C PRO A 80 -5.39 -0.23 -16.61
N LEU A 81 -6.14 0.38 -15.70
CA LEU A 81 -7.10 -0.32 -14.87
C LEU A 81 -8.41 -0.51 -15.62
N LYS A 82 -8.86 -1.76 -15.67
CA LYS A 82 -10.19 -2.10 -16.18
C LYS A 82 -11.28 -1.42 -15.37
N THR A 83 -12.42 -1.22 -15.99
CA THR A 83 -13.62 -0.68 -15.32
C THR A 83 -14.75 -1.70 -15.37
N VAL A 84 -15.64 -1.59 -14.42
CA VAL A 84 -16.90 -2.33 -14.35
C VAL A 84 -18.05 -1.33 -14.24
N THR A 85 -19.19 -1.66 -14.85
CA THR A 85 -20.41 -0.85 -14.70
C THR A 85 -21.33 -1.51 -13.68
N ILE A 86 -21.59 -0.81 -12.58
CA ILE A 86 -22.54 -1.23 -11.55
C ILE A 86 -23.70 -0.25 -11.60
N LYS A 87 -24.86 -0.76 -12.00
CA LYS A 87 -26.03 0.07 -12.33
C LYS A 87 -25.61 1.14 -13.39
N HIS A 88 -25.63 2.42 -13.04
CA HIS A 88 -25.28 3.54 -13.94
C HIS A 88 -23.89 4.13 -13.66
N MET A 89 -23.12 3.55 -12.74
CA MET A 89 -21.78 4.04 -12.39
C MET A 89 -20.69 3.18 -13.04
N THR A 90 -19.76 3.83 -13.72
CA THR A 90 -18.52 3.19 -14.17
C THR A 90 -17.46 3.34 -13.07
N LEU A 91 -16.99 2.22 -12.55
CA LEU A 91 -16.08 2.14 -11.41
C LEU A 91 -14.82 1.34 -11.82
N PRO A 92 -13.65 1.58 -11.18
CA PRO A 92 -12.49 0.72 -11.39
C PRO A 92 -12.82 -0.73 -11.06
N ASP A 93 -12.34 -1.69 -11.86
CA ASP A 93 -12.39 -3.12 -11.51
C ASP A 93 -11.41 -3.38 -10.36
N MET A 94 -11.92 -3.41 -9.13
CA MET A 94 -11.07 -3.55 -7.93
C MET A 94 -10.35 -4.90 -7.91
N ASP A 95 -10.98 -5.99 -8.28
CA ASP A 95 -10.34 -7.31 -8.38
C ASP A 95 -9.16 -7.26 -9.33
N ASN A 96 -9.36 -6.72 -10.54
CA ASN A 96 -8.28 -6.56 -11.49
C ASN A 96 -7.19 -5.61 -10.98
N ALA A 97 -7.57 -4.51 -10.33
CA ALA A 97 -6.59 -3.56 -9.78
C ALA A 97 -5.66 -4.21 -8.74
N TYR A 98 -6.20 -5.08 -7.88
CA TYR A 98 -5.38 -5.81 -6.90
C TYR A 98 -4.50 -6.89 -7.54
N ARG A 99 -4.98 -7.57 -8.60
CA ARG A 99 -4.18 -8.53 -9.37
C ARG A 99 -3.02 -7.86 -10.10
N GLU A 100 -3.24 -6.65 -10.66
CA GLU A 100 -2.20 -5.86 -11.33
C GLU A 100 -1.01 -5.54 -10.43
N LEU A 101 -1.23 -5.38 -9.11
CA LEU A 101 -0.18 -5.02 -8.15
C LEU A 101 0.91 -6.09 -7.98
N VAL A 102 0.63 -7.34 -8.33
CA VAL A 102 1.54 -8.48 -8.09
C VAL A 102 2.04 -9.16 -9.37
N ARG A 103 1.79 -8.57 -10.53
CA ARG A 103 2.24 -9.11 -11.81
C ARG A 103 3.76 -9.04 -11.99
N ARG A 104 4.29 -9.82 -12.93
CA ARG A 104 5.74 -9.91 -13.21
C ARG A 104 6.38 -8.58 -13.59
N ASP A 105 5.66 -7.73 -14.28
CA ASP A 105 6.12 -6.39 -14.66
C ASP A 105 6.18 -5.39 -13.49
N ARG A 106 5.78 -5.81 -12.28
CA ARG A 106 5.95 -5.07 -11.01
C ARG A 106 7.25 -5.44 -10.28
N GLN A 107 8.10 -6.30 -10.84
CA GLN A 107 9.35 -6.76 -10.22
C GLN A 107 10.22 -5.59 -9.73
N SER A 108 10.41 -4.55 -10.55
CA SER A 108 11.22 -3.39 -10.18
C SER A 108 10.65 -2.69 -8.93
N ALA A 109 9.33 -2.50 -8.87
CA ALA A 109 8.68 -1.85 -7.74
C ALA A 109 8.80 -2.70 -6.46
N TRP A 110 8.56 -4.00 -6.54
CA TRP A 110 8.67 -4.91 -5.41
C TRP A 110 10.11 -5.06 -4.91
N SER A 111 11.06 -5.28 -5.81
CA SER A 111 12.48 -5.40 -5.42
C SER A 111 13.00 -4.11 -4.78
N ASN A 112 12.60 -2.93 -5.25
CA ASN A 112 12.95 -1.66 -4.62
C ASN A 112 12.39 -1.54 -3.20
N ILE A 113 11.12 -1.91 -2.97
CA ILE A 113 10.52 -1.92 -1.63
C ILE A 113 11.36 -2.79 -0.69
N PHE A 114 11.62 -4.03 -1.07
CA PHE A 114 12.37 -4.96 -0.22
C PHE A 114 13.83 -4.54 -0.02
N ASN A 115 14.48 -3.95 -1.02
CA ASN A 115 15.82 -3.38 -0.86
C ASN A 115 15.82 -2.23 0.17
N ILE A 116 14.80 -1.37 0.18
CA ILE A 116 14.67 -0.31 1.18
C ILE A 116 14.41 -0.92 2.57
N LEU A 117 13.60 -1.96 2.66
CA LEU A 117 13.34 -2.66 3.92
C LEU A 117 14.59 -3.31 4.51
N LEU A 118 15.46 -3.87 3.67
CA LEU A 118 16.72 -4.51 4.08
C LEU A 118 17.80 -3.50 4.46
N ALA A 119 17.83 -2.33 3.83
CA ALA A 119 18.85 -1.30 4.05
C ALA A 119 18.81 -0.74 5.49
N ASP A 120 19.95 -0.33 6.02
CA ASP A 120 19.98 0.51 7.22
C ASP A 120 19.56 1.94 6.84
N ASN A 121 18.38 2.32 7.27
CA ASN A 121 17.77 3.62 6.98
C ASN A 121 17.97 4.64 8.12
N GLY A 122 18.61 4.27 9.22
CA GLY A 122 18.80 5.12 10.40
C GLY A 122 17.50 5.42 11.16
N GLY A 123 16.40 4.72 10.86
CA GLY A 123 15.11 4.87 11.51
C GLY A 123 13.97 4.20 10.77
N ALA A 124 12.76 4.62 11.05
CA ALA A 124 11.54 4.01 10.53
C ALA A 124 11.26 4.32 9.07
N ILE A 125 10.57 3.40 8.42
CA ILE A 125 10.05 3.52 7.06
C ILE A 125 8.54 3.74 7.12
N LEU A 126 8.05 4.73 6.37
CA LEU A 126 6.63 4.92 6.09
C LEU A 126 6.38 4.66 4.61
N TYR A 127 5.32 3.94 4.28
CA TYR A 127 4.87 3.81 2.89
C TYR A 127 3.40 4.20 2.77
N HIS A 128 3.05 4.83 1.65
CA HIS A 128 1.71 5.32 1.42
C HIS A 128 1.31 5.32 -0.07
N CYS A 129 0.03 5.52 -0.32
CA CYS A 129 -0.52 5.90 -1.62
C CYS A 129 -1.51 7.06 -1.42
N SER A 130 -2.52 7.21 -2.26
CA SER A 130 -3.49 8.31 -2.13
C SER A 130 -4.42 8.12 -0.92
N ALA A 131 -5.09 6.96 -0.78
CA ALA A 131 -5.96 6.66 0.35
C ALA A 131 -5.28 5.87 1.47
N GLY A 132 -4.07 5.34 1.23
CA GLY A 132 -3.42 4.40 2.13
C GLY A 132 -4.18 3.09 2.27
N LYS A 133 -5.00 2.72 1.29
CA LYS A 133 -5.90 1.55 1.32
C LYS A 133 -5.36 0.43 0.43
N ASP A 134 -5.46 0.58 -0.88
CA ASP A 134 -5.27 -0.50 -1.85
C ASP A 134 -3.79 -0.86 -2.05
N ARG A 135 -3.00 -0.04 -2.72
CA ARG A 135 -1.56 -0.28 -2.94
C ARG A 135 -0.83 -0.47 -1.61
N THR A 136 -1.09 0.41 -0.66
CA THR A 136 -0.55 0.33 0.71
C THR A 136 -0.99 -0.94 1.43
N GLY A 137 -2.24 -1.37 1.23
CA GLY A 137 -2.79 -2.60 1.81
C GLY A 137 -2.07 -3.84 1.29
N VAL A 138 -1.90 -3.96 -0.04
CA VAL A 138 -1.20 -5.09 -0.65
C VAL A 138 0.27 -5.11 -0.24
N VAL A 139 0.96 -3.95 -0.22
CA VAL A 139 2.36 -3.87 0.27
C VAL A 139 2.45 -4.32 1.73
N THR A 140 1.54 -3.87 2.60
CA THR A 140 1.49 -4.33 4.00
C THR A 140 1.29 -5.84 4.09
N ALA A 141 0.32 -6.38 3.34
CA ALA A 141 0.00 -7.80 3.37
C ALA A 141 1.19 -8.67 2.93
N VAL A 142 1.89 -8.27 1.86
CA VAL A 142 3.08 -8.98 1.38
C VAL A 142 4.22 -8.93 2.41
N ILE A 143 4.49 -7.76 3.01
CA ILE A 143 5.52 -7.62 4.05
C ILE A 143 5.18 -8.51 5.26
N LEU A 144 3.96 -8.43 5.76
CA LEU A 144 3.53 -9.20 6.92
C LEU A 144 3.57 -10.71 6.65
N THR A 145 3.18 -11.15 5.45
CA THR A 145 3.28 -12.56 5.04
C THR A 145 4.75 -13.03 4.99
N ALA A 146 5.66 -12.21 4.44
CA ALA A 146 7.08 -12.52 4.43
C ALA A 146 7.68 -12.63 5.84
N LEU A 147 7.18 -11.85 6.79
CA LEU A 147 7.54 -11.93 8.21
C LEU A 147 6.87 -13.09 8.95
N GLY A 148 5.97 -13.84 8.32
CA GLY A 148 5.28 -14.98 8.93
C GLY A 148 4.12 -14.58 9.83
N ILE A 149 3.55 -13.40 9.66
CA ILE A 149 2.33 -12.98 10.36
C ILE A 149 1.13 -13.71 9.72
N ASP A 150 0.21 -14.18 10.53
CA ASP A 150 -0.95 -14.94 10.07
C ASP A 150 -1.96 -14.08 9.29
N LYS A 151 -2.72 -14.77 8.44
CA LYS A 151 -3.67 -14.16 7.52
C LYS A 151 -4.76 -13.35 8.23
N ASP A 152 -5.22 -13.81 9.39
CA ASP A 152 -6.27 -13.11 10.15
C ASP A 152 -5.78 -11.76 10.67
N THR A 153 -4.55 -11.70 11.18
CA THR A 153 -3.91 -10.46 11.60
C THR A 153 -3.72 -9.49 10.42
N ILE A 154 -3.33 -10.02 9.24
CA ILE A 154 -3.19 -9.22 8.01
C ILE A 154 -4.53 -8.62 7.59
N TYR A 155 -5.60 -9.41 7.61
CA TYR A 155 -6.94 -8.91 7.32
C TYR A 155 -7.41 -7.86 8.32
N GLN A 156 -7.15 -8.07 9.62
CA GLN A 156 -7.51 -7.09 10.66
C GLN A 156 -6.84 -5.75 10.39
N ASP A 157 -5.51 -5.72 10.12
CA ASP A 157 -4.84 -4.47 9.73
C ASP A 157 -5.51 -3.82 8.52
N TYR A 158 -5.72 -4.59 7.46
CA TYR A 158 -6.27 -4.06 6.23
C TYR A 158 -7.66 -3.43 6.44
N LEU A 159 -8.54 -4.12 7.18
CA LEU A 159 -9.91 -3.69 7.46
C LEU A 159 -10.00 -2.48 8.40
N LEU A 160 -8.99 -2.22 9.27
CA LEU A 160 -8.90 -0.98 10.07
C LEU A 160 -9.00 0.28 9.20
N THR A 161 -8.67 0.17 7.92
CA THR A 161 -8.81 1.26 6.96
C THR A 161 -10.26 1.74 6.83
N ASN A 162 -11.25 0.86 7.01
CA ASN A 162 -12.67 1.20 6.93
C ASN A 162 -13.14 2.13 8.05
N GLU A 163 -12.44 2.16 9.18
CA GLU A 163 -12.73 3.06 10.30
C GLU A 163 -12.24 4.49 10.04
N LYS A 164 -11.40 4.69 9.03
CA LYS A 164 -10.76 5.99 8.77
C LYS A 164 -11.66 6.90 7.94
N PRO A 165 -11.60 8.22 8.17
CA PRO A 165 -12.37 9.21 7.41
C PRO A 165 -11.72 9.50 6.05
N LEU A 166 -11.66 8.50 5.16
CA LEU A 166 -11.04 8.62 3.85
C LEU A 166 -11.81 9.57 2.93
N TYR A 167 -11.12 10.13 1.93
CA TYR A 167 -11.66 11.17 1.05
C TYR A 167 -12.91 10.71 0.27
N TYR A 168 -12.96 9.46 -0.18
CA TYR A 168 -14.09 8.92 -0.93
C TYR A 168 -15.40 8.94 -0.12
N LYS A 169 -15.33 8.83 1.21
CA LYS A 169 -16.50 8.96 2.09
C LYS A 169 -17.10 10.36 2.03
N LYS A 170 -16.26 11.39 1.85
CA LYS A 170 -16.74 12.77 1.67
C LYS A 170 -17.37 12.96 0.28
N MET A 171 -16.79 12.37 -0.76
CA MET A 171 -17.37 12.41 -2.11
C MET A 171 -18.76 11.77 -2.12
N ALA A 172 -18.92 10.64 -1.43
CA ALA A 172 -20.19 9.94 -1.32
C ALA A 172 -21.32 10.80 -0.72
N LEU A 173 -21.01 11.76 0.12
CA LEU A 173 -22.03 12.67 0.72
C LEU A 173 -22.76 13.54 -0.32
N GLN A 174 -22.16 13.74 -1.50
CA GLN A 174 -22.73 14.54 -2.59
C GLN A 174 -23.59 13.70 -3.57
N MET A 175 -23.64 12.39 -3.37
CA MET A 175 -24.40 11.46 -4.21
C MET A 175 -25.81 11.27 -3.67
N ASP A 176 -26.75 10.88 -4.54
CA ASP A 176 -28.04 10.39 -4.13
C ASP A 176 -27.91 9.14 -3.23
N PRO A 177 -28.91 8.81 -2.40
CA PRO A 177 -28.79 7.73 -1.40
C PRO A 177 -28.42 6.37 -2.00
N GLU A 178 -28.97 6.01 -3.15
CA GLU A 178 -28.74 4.71 -3.79
C GLU A 178 -27.32 4.62 -4.34
N SER A 179 -26.88 5.62 -5.12
CA SER A 179 -25.52 5.70 -5.62
C SER A 179 -24.48 5.77 -4.51
N ARG A 180 -24.80 6.47 -3.43
CA ARG A 180 -23.96 6.56 -2.23
C ARG A 180 -23.70 5.21 -1.60
N GLU A 181 -24.73 4.41 -1.40
CA GLU A 181 -24.61 3.08 -0.78
C GLU A 181 -23.70 2.18 -1.62
N ILE A 182 -23.95 2.10 -2.93
CA ILE A 182 -23.14 1.32 -3.87
C ILE A 182 -21.69 1.79 -3.86
N PHE A 183 -21.47 3.10 -3.94
CA PHE A 183 -20.13 3.69 -3.95
C PHE A 183 -19.34 3.39 -2.67
N LEU A 184 -19.98 3.56 -1.51
CA LEU A 184 -19.34 3.28 -0.22
C LEU A 184 -19.03 1.81 -0.04
N ASP A 185 -19.96 0.91 -0.39
CA ASP A 185 -19.70 -0.53 -0.36
C ASP A 185 -18.57 -0.93 -1.30
N TYR A 186 -18.52 -0.35 -2.49
CA TYR A 186 -17.51 -0.67 -3.49
C TYR A 186 -16.10 -0.22 -3.07
N PHE A 187 -15.97 0.98 -2.52
CA PHE A 187 -14.67 1.57 -2.16
C PHE A 187 -14.18 1.22 -0.75
N GLN A 188 -14.95 0.50 0.07
CA GLN A 188 -14.42 0.01 1.34
C GLN A 188 -13.36 -1.09 1.12
N ALA A 189 -12.52 -1.32 2.14
CA ALA A 189 -11.59 -2.45 2.15
C ALA A 189 -12.38 -3.75 2.37
N LYS A 190 -12.17 -4.74 1.50
CA LYS A 190 -12.81 -6.07 1.56
C LYS A 190 -11.73 -7.15 1.51
N LYS A 191 -11.89 -8.24 2.26
CA LYS A 191 -10.92 -9.35 2.27
C LYS A 191 -10.68 -9.90 0.88
N GLU A 192 -11.74 -10.00 0.09
CA GLU A 192 -11.76 -10.53 -1.28
C GLU A 192 -10.80 -9.76 -2.19
N TYR A 193 -10.62 -8.46 -1.97
CA TYR A 193 -9.66 -7.67 -2.75
C TYR A 193 -8.20 -8.09 -2.45
N LEU A 194 -7.84 -8.30 -1.17
CA LEU A 194 -6.52 -8.85 -0.86
C LEU A 194 -6.36 -10.27 -1.38
N ASP A 195 -7.40 -11.09 -1.26
CA ASP A 195 -7.38 -12.47 -1.77
C ASP A 195 -7.12 -12.50 -3.28
N ALA A 196 -7.69 -11.56 -4.05
CA ALA A 196 -7.41 -11.46 -5.48
C ALA A 196 -5.90 -11.29 -5.78
N SER A 197 -5.16 -10.52 -4.96
CA SER A 197 -3.70 -10.42 -5.09
C SER A 197 -3.00 -11.74 -4.78
N PHE A 198 -3.36 -12.43 -3.70
CA PHE A 198 -2.74 -13.70 -3.32
C PHE A 198 -3.07 -14.82 -4.30
N ASP A 199 -4.29 -14.85 -4.83
CA ASP A 199 -4.69 -15.79 -5.89
C ASP A 199 -3.88 -15.57 -7.17
N GLU A 200 -3.65 -14.30 -7.55
CA GLU A 200 -2.82 -13.98 -8.72
C GLU A 200 -1.35 -14.33 -8.48
N ILE A 201 -0.81 -14.15 -7.26
CA ILE A 201 0.52 -14.63 -6.88
C ILE A 201 0.61 -16.14 -7.08
N ASN A 202 -0.34 -16.90 -6.55
CA ASN A 202 -0.36 -18.36 -6.69
C ASN A 202 -0.48 -18.78 -8.16
N LYS A 203 -1.30 -18.12 -8.95
CA LYS A 203 -1.49 -18.39 -10.37
C LYS A 203 -0.23 -18.11 -11.19
N ILE A 204 0.46 -17.00 -10.96
CA ILE A 204 1.61 -16.56 -11.78
C ILE A 204 2.91 -17.26 -11.36
N TYR A 205 3.12 -17.43 -10.04
CA TYR A 205 4.39 -17.88 -9.47
C TYR A 205 4.28 -19.30 -8.87
N GLY A 206 3.07 -19.80 -8.65
CA GLY A 206 2.82 -21.11 -8.04
C GLY A 206 2.89 -21.13 -6.52
N SER A 207 3.59 -20.18 -5.89
CA SER A 207 3.63 -20.00 -4.44
C SER A 207 4.09 -18.59 -4.04
N PHE A 208 3.83 -18.21 -2.80
CA PHE A 208 4.30 -16.94 -2.23
C PHE A 208 5.84 -16.90 -2.14
N ASP A 209 6.49 -18.01 -1.80
CA ASP A 209 7.96 -18.08 -1.74
C ASP A 209 8.60 -17.82 -3.11
N LYS A 210 8.01 -18.37 -4.18
CA LYS A 210 8.47 -18.06 -5.54
C LYS A 210 8.21 -16.61 -5.93
N PHE A 211 7.11 -16.01 -5.52
CA PHE A 211 6.87 -14.58 -5.71
C PHE A 211 7.95 -13.74 -4.99
N LEU A 212 8.29 -14.08 -3.76
CA LEU A 212 9.39 -13.41 -3.04
C LEU A 212 10.71 -13.54 -3.79
N LEU A 213 11.03 -14.74 -4.29
CA LEU A 213 12.27 -15.00 -5.02
C LEU A 213 12.31 -14.30 -6.38
N GLU A 214 11.27 -14.47 -7.21
CA GLU A 214 11.25 -14.07 -8.61
C GLU A 214 10.85 -12.59 -8.80
N CYS A 215 9.93 -12.08 -7.99
CA CYS A 215 9.40 -10.72 -8.12
C CYS A 215 10.01 -9.75 -7.12
N CYS A 216 10.12 -10.15 -5.86
CA CYS A 216 10.72 -9.29 -4.83
C CYS A 216 12.25 -9.39 -4.77
N LEU A 217 12.86 -10.36 -5.45
CA LEU A 217 14.30 -10.69 -5.42
C LEU A 217 14.83 -10.98 -4.01
N ILE A 218 13.99 -11.65 -3.21
CA ILE A 218 14.24 -12.08 -1.83
C ILE A 218 14.48 -13.58 -1.80
N ASP A 219 15.73 -13.97 -1.65
CA ASP A 219 16.13 -15.34 -1.36
C ASP A 219 16.05 -15.64 0.15
N ASN A 220 16.35 -16.89 0.54
CA ASN A 220 16.30 -17.32 1.94
C ASN A 220 17.24 -16.51 2.86
N ASN A 221 18.40 -16.08 2.37
CA ASN A 221 19.36 -15.29 3.16
C ASN A 221 18.79 -13.89 3.43
N LYS A 222 18.29 -13.23 2.40
CA LYS A 222 17.66 -11.90 2.53
C LYS A 222 16.40 -11.98 3.38
N LEU A 223 15.61 -13.05 3.26
CA LEU A 223 14.44 -13.28 4.09
C LEU A 223 14.80 -13.46 5.57
N ALA A 224 15.89 -14.17 5.87
CA ALA A 224 16.42 -14.32 7.24
C ALA A 224 16.86 -12.95 7.81
N ILE A 225 17.58 -12.13 7.03
CA ILE A 225 17.98 -10.77 7.41
C ILE A 225 16.75 -9.90 7.66
N LEU A 226 15.73 -9.98 6.79
CA LEU A 226 14.48 -9.24 6.95
C LEU A 226 13.78 -9.61 8.26
N LYS A 227 13.66 -10.91 8.56
CA LYS A 227 13.06 -11.42 9.79
C LYS A 227 13.85 -10.98 11.02
N ASP A 228 15.19 -11.09 11.01
CA ASP A 228 16.04 -10.63 12.12
C ASP A 228 15.86 -9.12 12.37
N LYS A 229 15.74 -8.33 11.30
CA LYS A 229 15.54 -6.87 11.42
C LYS A 229 14.21 -6.49 12.06
N TYR A 230 13.11 -7.15 11.69
CA TYR A 230 11.75 -6.73 12.06
C TYR A 230 11.09 -7.58 13.15
N LEU A 231 11.62 -8.75 13.49
CA LEU A 231 11.08 -9.64 14.54
C LEU A 231 11.99 -9.63 15.79
N LYS A 232 11.34 -9.91 16.96
CA LYS A 232 12.02 -10.07 18.26
C LYS A 232 12.68 -11.43 18.37
#